data_4ef15d3deb2d2ddcbaebcafbcddd07e5
#
_entry.id   4ef15d3deb2d2ddcbaebcafbcddd07e5
#
_cell.length_a   1.000
_cell.length_b   1.000
_cell.length_c   1.000
_cell.angle_alpha   90.00
_cell.angle_beta   90.00
_cell.angle_gamma   90.00
#
_symmetry.space_group_name_H-M   'P 1'
#
loop_
_entity.id
_entity.type
_entity.pdbx_description
1 polymer ?
#
loop_
_entity_poly.entity_id
_entity_poly.type
_entity_poly.pdbx_seq_one_letter_code
_entity_poly.pdbx_strand_id
1 'polypeptide(L)'
;MDYDYVIVGAGSAGCALAARLSEDPSVTVALLEAGGPDDKSEIHVPAAFAKLFKTEYDWDFTTAKQTELDDRELYWPRGRMLGGSSSMNAMMWVRGHAADYDGWDVPGWSYADVEPYFKRAEGRVGSNEGGVYGTSGPVTISEQRSPNEATRAFLAACEAAGLTRLPELNGPSNEGYAQTPVSQRRGRRCSTADAYLRPARKRANLTVVTGAQVSRVLIEDGRATGVEYGGERVAARREVILSAGAIGSPHLLMLSGVGDPDHLREVGVETVLERPEVGRHLQDHLSSGVVRHCPKKVTLTGAESLPNIARYLLARRGPFTSNVGEAVAFIRSDPAQPAPDLELIFAPAPYVAHGLTPPTEHGVTLGVVLLRPESAGRITLTSADPSAPPSIDPGYLTGESDLRRLVHGLRYADELLRGEALKPYVGEPMDPYVGPDDDEALARYVRAHSETLYHPTGTCRMGTDDDAVVDPDLRVRGVDALRVADVSVLPEITRGHTNAPAIMIGERAADLIKQGT
;
A
#
# COMPACT_ATOMS: atom_id res chain seq x y z
N MET A 1 28.39 9.78 -12.54
CA MET A 1 28.49 10.37 -11.18
C MET A 1 28.56 9.23 -10.19
N ASP A 2 29.36 9.36 -9.13
CA ASP A 2 29.61 8.28 -8.18
C ASP A 2 29.07 8.67 -6.81
N TYR A 3 28.21 7.82 -6.26
CA TYR A 3 27.62 7.96 -4.93
C TYR A 3 28.02 6.80 -4.02
N ASP A 4 27.91 6.96 -2.72
CA ASP A 4 28.08 5.81 -1.82
C ASP A 4 26.91 4.86 -1.97
N TYR A 5 25.70 5.40 -1.98
CA TYR A 5 24.46 4.64 -2.15
C TYR A 5 23.63 5.15 -3.31
N VAL A 6 23.12 4.24 -4.13
CA VAL A 6 22.15 4.53 -5.19
C VAL A 6 20.83 3.84 -4.83
N ILE A 7 19.79 4.61 -4.58
CA ILE A 7 18.45 4.14 -4.23
C ILE A 7 17.55 4.30 -5.45
N VAL A 8 16.89 3.23 -5.87
CA VAL A 8 15.98 3.21 -7.02
C VAL A 8 14.54 3.17 -6.53
N GLY A 9 13.78 4.23 -6.81
CA GLY A 9 12.40 4.45 -6.40
C GLY A 9 12.28 5.37 -5.18
N ALA A 10 11.68 6.54 -5.38
CA ALA A 10 11.35 7.50 -4.33
C ALA A 10 9.94 7.27 -3.76
N GLY A 11 9.56 6.02 -3.55
CA GLY A 11 8.33 5.61 -2.91
C GLY A 11 8.37 5.71 -1.38
N SER A 12 7.44 5.01 -0.72
CA SER A 12 7.28 5.05 0.74
C SER A 12 8.56 4.67 1.49
N ALA A 13 9.21 3.57 1.10
CA ALA A 13 10.45 3.09 1.71
C ALA A 13 11.66 3.92 1.27
N GLY A 14 11.81 4.15 -0.04
CA GLY A 14 12.99 4.85 -0.59
C GLY A 14 13.15 6.28 -0.09
N CYS A 15 12.05 7.00 0.14
CA CYS A 15 12.08 8.34 0.75
C CYS A 15 12.61 8.30 2.18
N ALA A 16 12.15 7.34 3.00
CA ALA A 16 12.62 7.17 4.37
C ALA A 16 14.10 6.79 4.39
N LEU A 17 14.48 5.80 3.60
CA LEU A 17 15.84 5.32 3.47
C LEU A 17 16.82 6.42 3.06
N ALA A 18 16.51 7.16 1.97
CA ALA A 18 17.35 8.26 1.48
C ALA A 18 17.52 9.36 2.53
N ALA A 19 16.44 9.70 3.24
CA ALA A 19 16.49 10.69 4.30
C ALA A 19 17.38 10.22 5.46
N ARG A 20 17.31 8.94 5.86
CA ARG A 20 18.10 8.39 6.96
C ARG A 20 19.58 8.20 6.61
N LEU A 21 19.90 7.72 5.41
CA LEU A 21 21.29 7.54 5.00
C LEU A 21 22.01 8.87 4.81
N SER A 22 21.31 9.89 4.31
CA SER A 22 21.89 11.23 4.13
C SER A 22 22.01 12.08 5.41
N GLU A 23 21.66 11.53 6.60
CA GLU A 23 21.92 12.18 7.90
C GLU A 23 23.41 12.33 8.18
N ASP A 24 24.23 11.38 7.73
CA ASP A 24 25.68 11.47 7.76
C ASP A 24 26.18 12.32 6.55
N PRO A 25 26.75 13.50 6.80
CA PRO A 25 27.20 14.38 5.71
C PRO A 25 28.41 13.82 4.93
N SER A 26 29.10 12.80 5.45
CA SER A 26 30.21 12.12 4.77
C SER A 26 29.74 11.07 3.75
N VAL A 27 28.45 10.69 3.79
CA VAL A 27 27.84 9.70 2.92
C VAL A 27 27.07 10.41 1.80
N THR A 28 27.35 10.06 0.54
CA THR A 28 26.64 10.60 -0.63
C THR A 28 25.56 9.64 -1.10
N VAL A 29 24.33 10.15 -1.31
CA VAL A 29 23.16 9.36 -1.69
C VAL A 29 22.54 9.91 -2.97
N ALA A 30 22.32 9.04 -3.95
CA ALA A 30 21.44 9.30 -5.09
C ALA A 30 20.09 8.59 -4.87
N LEU A 31 19.00 9.32 -5.06
CA LEU A 31 17.63 8.78 -5.09
C LEU A 31 17.05 9.04 -6.48
N LEU A 32 16.76 7.96 -7.20
CA LEU A 32 16.26 8.00 -8.57
C LEU A 32 14.78 7.64 -8.58
N GLU A 33 13.96 8.50 -9.20
CA GLU A 33 12.51 8.32 -9.34
C GLU A 33 12.11 8.37 -10.82
N ALA A 34 11.35 7.37 -11.26
CA ALA A 34 10.87 7.30 -12.65
C ALA A 34 9.86 8.41 -12.99
N GLY A 35 9.04 8.78 -12.00
CA GLY A 35 8.04 9.82 -12.16
C GLY A 35 8.55 11.23 -11.93
N GLY A 36 7.62 12.17 -11.97
CA GLY A 36 7.87 13.60 -11.75
C GLY A 36 7.85 14.02 -10.27
N PRO A 37 7.91 15.33 -10.02
CA PRO A 37 7.74 15.91 -8.69
C PRO A 37 6.29 15.74 -8.17
N ASP A 38 6.12 15.94 -6.84
CA ASP A 38 4.82 15.88 -6.14
C ASP A 38 4.15 17.27 -6.03
N ASP A 39 4.12 18.04 -7.10
CA ASP A 39 3.70 19.45 -7.10
C ASP A 39 2.22 19.69 -7.45
N LYS A 40 1.52 18.68 -7.99
CA LYS A 40 0.10 18.79 -8.34
C LYS A 40 -0.77 18.95 -7.09
N SER A 41 -1.72 19.86 -7.14
CA SER A 41 -2.59 20.20 -5.99
C SER A 41 -3.40 19.00 -5.48
N GLU A 42 -3.88 18.12 -6.38
CA GLU A 42 -4.67 16.93 -6.10
C GLU A 42 -3.93 15.91 -5.23
N ILE A 43 -2.59 15.87 -5.33
CA ILE A 43 -1.74 15.03 -4.45
C ILE A 43 -1.96 15.42 -2.99
N HIS A 44 -2.09 16.71 -2.70
CA HIS A 44 -2.12 17.25 -1.35
C HIS A 44 -3.54 17.36 -0.75
N VAL A 45 -4.59 17.29 -1.59
CA VAL A 45 -5.99 17.35 -1.17
C VAL A 45 -6.49 15.94 -0.89
N PRO A 46 -6.80 15.57 0.37
CA PRO A 46 -7.12 14.19 0.73
C PRO A 46 -8.20 13.54 -0.13
N ALA A 47 -9.34 14.20 -0.33
CA ALA A 47 -10.46 13.64 -1.08
C ALA A 47 -10.23 13.58 -2.61
N ALA A 48 -9.10 14.10 -3.11
CA ALA A 48 -8.84 14.19 -4.55
C ALA A 48 -7.95 13.05 -5.09
N PHE A 49 -7.58 12.06 -4.28
CA PHE A 49 -6.61 11.05 -4.67
C PHE A 49 -7.00 10.26 -5.93
N ALA A 50 -8.28 9.94 -6.12
CA ALA A 50 -8.76 9.23 -7.31
C ALA A 50 -8.57 10.04 -8.61
N LYS A 51 -8.42 11.37 -8.54
CA LYS A 51 -8.12 12.23 -9.69
C LYS A 51 -6.69 12.07 -10.22
N LEU A 52 -5.84 11.34 -9.51
CA LEU A 52 -4.47 11.00 -9.93
C LEU A 52 -4.43 9.71 -10.75
N PHE A 53 -5.46 8.88 -10.66
CA PHE A 53 -5.56 7.60 -11.36
C PHE A 53 -5.63 7.81 -12.88
N LYS A 54 -4.97 6.94 -13.63
CA LYS A 54 -4.89 6.98 -15.11
C LYS A 54 -4.35 8.31 -15.67
N THR A 55 -3.45 8.96 -14.89
CA THR A 55 -2.72 10.16 -15.31
C THR A 55 -1.21 9.90 -15.35
N GLU A 56 -0.40 10.90 -15.70
CA GLU A 56 1.07 10.82 -15.65
C GLU A 56 1.65 10.49 -14.26
N TYR A 57 0.85 10.66 -13.21
CA TYR A 57 1.20 10.33 -11.81
C TYR A 57 0.94 8.87 -11.45
N ASP A 58 0.46 8.09 -12.40
CA ASP A 58 0.11 6.69 -12.24
C ASP A 58 0.87 5.81 -13.23
N TRP A 59 1.35 4.64 -12.78
CA TRP A 59 1.91 3.63 -13.67
C TRP A 59 0.85 2.98 -14.56
N ASP A 60 -0.42 3.10 -14.21
CA ASP A 60 -1.59 2.57 -14.94
C ASP A 60 -1.47 1.07 -15.27
N PHE A 61 -1.00 0.27 -14.31
CA PHE A 61 -0.88 -1.16 -14.50
C PHE A 61 -2.24 -1.85 -14.61
N THR A 62 -2.25 -2.99 -15.30
CA THR A 62 -3.39 -3.89 -15.40
C THR A 62 -2.89 -5.32 -15.17
N THR A 63 -3.68 -6.14 -14.47
CA THR A 63 -3.33 -7.55 -14.24
C THR A 63 -3.49 -8.37 -15.51
N ALA A 64 -2.88 -9.55 -15.54
CA ALA A 64 -3.31 -10.62 -16.43
C ALA A 64 -4.76 -11.00 -16.12
N LYS A 65 -5.41 -11.72 -17.04
CA LYS A 65 -6.75 -12.26 -16.83
C LYS A 65 -6.80 -13.14 -15.59
N GLN A 66 -7.77 -12.87 -14.72
CA GLN A 66 -7.99 -13.61 -13.49
C GLN A 66 -9.12 -14.62 -13.69
N THR A 67 -8.78 -15.88 -13.89
CA THR A 67 -9.75 -16.94 -14.22
C THR A 67 -10.84 -17.06 -13.16
N GLU A 68 -10.48 -16.96 -11.88
CA GLU A 68 -11.45 -17.05 -10.79
C GLU A 68 -12.28 -15.76 -10.58
N LEU A 69 -12.01 -14.72 -11.35
CA LEU A 69 -12.78 -13.47 -11.41
C LEU A 69 -13.41 -13.27 -12.80
N ASP A 70 -13.97 -14.33 -13.40
CA ASP A 70 -14.66 -14.30 -14.70
C ASP A 70 -13.76 -13.78 -15.85
N ASP A 71 -12.47 -14.16 -15.86
CA ASP A 71 -11.43 -13.72 -16.81
C ASP A 71 -11.25 -12.19 -16.89
N ARG A 72 -11.59 -11.45 -15.82
CA ARG A 72 -11.39 -10.02 -15.74
C ARG A 72 -9.92 -9.65 -15.62
N GLU A 73 -9.56 -8.55 -16.23
CA GLU A 73 -8.31 -7.84 -16.02
C GLU A 73 -8.60 -6.66 -15.07
N LEU A 74 -7.84 -6.56 -13.96
CA LEU A 74 -8.06 -5.53 -12.95
C LEU A 74 -7.06 -4.40 -13.10
N TYR A 75 -7.53 -3.17 -13.01
CA TYR A 75 -6.69 -1.98 -12.96
C TYR A 75 -5.95 -1.90 -11.61
N TRP A 76 -4.62 -1.67 -11.67
CA TRP A 76 -3.72 -1.63 -10.52
C TRP A 76 -2.94 -0.31 -10.46
N PRO A 77 -3.51 0.77 -9.91
CA PRO A 77 -2.82 2.06 -9.80
C PRO A 77 -1.58 1.98 -8.90
N ARG A 78 -0.49 2.58 -9.34
CA ARG A 78 0.74 2.76 -8.57
C ARG A 78 1.29 4.16 -8.79
N GLY A 79 1.64 4.87 -7.70
CA GLY A 79 2.16 6.22 -7.80
C GLY A 79 3.49 6.29 -8.58
N ARG A 80 3.54 7.17 -9.60
CA ARG A 80 4.70 7.47 -10.43
C ARG A 80 5.11 8.92 -10.22
N MET A 81 5.62 9.20 -9.03
CA MET A 81 6.04 10.53 -8.60
C MET A 81 6.83 10.45 -7.29
N LEU A 82 7.45 11.54 -6.87
CA LEU A 82 8.06 11.61 -5.54
C LEU A 82 7.03 11.24 -4.45
N GLY A 83 7.43 10.36 -3.54
CA GLY A 83 6.56 9.73 -2.55
C GLY A 83 5.86 8.45 -3.03
N GLY A 84 5.92 8.15 -4.33
CA GLY A 84 5.29 6.97 -4.92
C GLY A 84 3.82 6.85 -4.51
N SER A 85 3.37 5.64 -4.18
CA SER A 85 1.97 5.41 -3.77
C SER A 85 1.58 6.12 -2.47
N SER A 86 2.52 6.58 -1.61
CA SER A 86 2.17 7.42 -0.46
C SER A 86 1.63 8.80 -0.87
N SER A 87 1.96 9.27 -2.07
CA SER A 87 1.45 10.52 -2.66
C SER A 87 0.09 10.34 -3.35
N MET A 88 -0.42 9.09 -3.47
CA MET A 88 -1.66 8.76 -4.20
C MET A 88 -2.69 8.02 -3.34
N ASN A 89 -2.30 7.35 -2.24
CA ASN A 89 -3.14 6.47 -1.44
C ASN A 89 -4.27 7.20 -0.67
N ALA A 90 -5.15 6.42 -0.03
CA ALA A 90 -6.21 6.93 0.84
C ALA A 90 -5.74 7.30 2.26
N MET A 91 -4.45 7.43 2.51
CA MET A 91 -3.81 7.90 3.76
C MET A 91 -4.18 7.12 5.04
N MET A 92 -4.80 5.97 4.94
CA MET A 92 -5.12 5.12 6.08
C MET A 92 -3.82 4.63 6.75
N TRP A 93 -3.73 4.75 8.08
CA TRP A 93 -2.53 4.35 8.81
C TRP A 93 -2.79 3.12 9.66
N VAL A 94 -2.53 1.95 9.11
CA VAL A 94 -2.69 0.65 9.75
C VAL A 94 -1.40 -0.14 9.57
N ARG A 95 -0.77 -0.54 10.70
CA ARG A 95 0.52 -1.23 10.69
C ARG A 95 0.42 -2.71 10.29
N GLY A 96 -0.75 -3.31 10.41
CA GLY A 96 -0.98 -4.76 10.45
C GLY A 96 -1.16 -5.25 11.88
N HIS A 97 -1.25 -6.55 12.06
CA HIS A 97 -1.39 -7.20 13.36
C HIS A 97 -0.03 -7.74 13.82
N ALA A 98 0.26 -7.74 15.13
CA ALA A 98 1.52 -8.25 15.66
C ALA A 98 1.82 -9.69 15.22
N ALA A 99 0.78 -10.53 15.19
CA ALA A 99 0.88 -11.92 14.74
C ALA A 99 1.34 -12.09 13.27
N ASP A 100 1.26 -11.05 12.44
CA ASP A 100 1.78 -11.12 11.06
C ASP A 100 3.31 -11.15 11.09
N TYR A 101 3.91 -10.21 11.82
CA TYR A 101 5.37 -10.06 11.95
C TYR A 101 5.99 -11.23 12.71
N ASP A 102 5.35 -11.65 13.81
CA ASP A 102 5.80 -12.79 14.61
C ASP A 102 5.67 -14.11 13.82
N GLY A 103 4.68 -14.22 12.93
CA GLY A 103 4.44 -15.38 12.07
C GLY A 103 5.37 -15.49 10.87
N TRP A 104 6.14 -14.44 10.52
CA TRP A 104 7.11 -14.52 9.42
C TRP A 104 8.30 -15.43 9.74
N ASP A 105 8.59 -15.66 11.02
CA ASP A 105 9.71 -16.50 11.50
C ASP A 105 11.07 -16.09 10.88
N VAL A 106 11.26 -14.78 10.70
CA VAL A 106 12.50 -14.19 10.19
C VAL A 106 13.23 -13.48 11.33
N PRO A 107 14.49 -13.86 11.66
CA PRO A 107 15.24 -13.25 12.74
C PRO A 107 15.32 -11.72 12.63
N GLY A 108 14.98 -11.03 13.72
CA GLY A 108 14.99 -9.58 13.78
C GLY A 108 13.77 -8.91 13.17
N TRP A 109 12.73 -9.63 12.71
CA TRP A 109 11.53 -9.08 12.10
C TRP A 109 10.25 -9.39 12.87
N SER A 110 10.34 -9.85 14.13
CA SER A 110 9.18 -9.94 15.01
C SER A 110 8.54 -8.56 15.22
N TYR A 111 7.30 -8.53 15.71
CA TYR A 111 6.64 -7.25 15.99
C TYR A 111 7.44 -6.40 17.00
N ALA A 112 8.03 -7.04 18.01
CA ALA A 112 8.89 -6.37 18.98
C ALA A 112 10.13 -5.72 18.34
N ASP A 113 10.70 -6.35 17.30
CA ASP A 113 11.86 -5.81 16.58
C ASP A 113 11.48 -4.62 15.68
N VAL A 114 10.28 -4.63 15.08
CA VAL A 114 9.88 -3.62 14.09
C VAL A 114 9.05 -2.47 14.66
N GLU A 115 8.40 -2.66 15.82
CA GLU A 115 7.60 -1.61 16.48
C GLU A 115 8.38 -0.31 16.72
N PRO A 116 9.67 -0.33 17.16
CA PRO A 116 10.46 0.89 17.32
C PRO A 116 10.59 1.70 16.04
N TYR A 117 10.64 1.04 14.87
CA TYR A 117 10.74 1.71 13.57
C TYR A 117 9.41 2.33 13.15
N PHE A 118 8.27 1.71 13.45
CA PHE A 118 6.97 2.36 13.31
C PHE A 118 6.89 3.61 14.16
N LYS A 119 7.22 3.52 15.45
CA LYS A 119 7.21 4.66 16.37
C LYS A 119 8.20 5.76 15.94
N ARG A 120 9.35 5.40 15.37
CA ARG A 120 10.32 6.35 14.82
C ARG A 120 9.78 7.13 13.61
N ALA A 121 8.96 6.50 12.78
CA ALA A 121 8.33 7.12 11.63
C ALA A 121 7.16 8.05 12.02
N GLU A 122 6.46 7.77 13.12
CA GLU A 122 5.20 8.37 13.50
C GLU A 122 5.34 9.65 14.33
N GLY A 123 4.58 10.67 13.92
CA GLY A 123 4.36 11.90 14.68
C GLY A 123 2.87 12.05 15.00
N ARG A 124 2.36 11.31 15.99
CA ARG A 124 0.94 11.32 16.38
C ARG A 124 0.53 12.68 16.92
N VAL A 125 -0.59 13.20 16.42
CA VAL A 125 -1.24 14.43 16.85
C VAL A 125 -2.65 14.09 17.32
N GLY A 126 -3.01 14.50 18.53
CA GLY A 126 -4.28 14.18 19.19
C GLY A 126 -4.10 13.12 20.26
N SER A 127 -5.14 12.30 20.49
CA SER A 127 -5.08 11.20 21.45
C SER A 127 -3.98 10.20 21.07
N ASN A 128 -3.35 9.63 22.07
CA ASN A 128 -2.39 8.52 21.95
C ASN A 128 -2.50 7.66 23.22
N GLU A 129 -3.66 7.08 23.41
CA GLU A 129 -3.96 6.27 24.57
C GLU A 129 -3.08 5.04 24.61
N GLY A 130 -2.52 4.74 25.79
CA GLY A 130 -1.58 3.63 25.93
C GLY A 130 -0.21 3.81 25.24
N GLY A 131 0.07 4.97 24.65
CA GLY A 131 1.36 5.21 23.96
C GLY A 131 1.59 4.33 22.73
N VAL A 132 0.51 3.99 22.02
CA VAL A 132 0.54 3.12 20.83
C VAL A 132 1.45 3.68 19.75
N TYR A 133 1.34 4.98 19.48
CA TYR A 133 2.08 5.64 18.40
C TYR A 133 3.32 6.39 18.91
N GLY A 134 4.29 6.54 18.01
CA GLY A 134 5.35 7.53 18.16
C GLY A 134 4.82 8.96 18.02
N THR A 135 5.48 9.93 18.66
CA THR A 135 5.02 11.33 18.73
C THR A 135 5.97 12.33 18.07
N SER A 136 7.19 11.90 17.70
CA SER A 136 8.26 12.77 17.20
C SER A 136 8.70 12.46 15.77
N GLY A 137 8.12 11.43 15.15
CA GLY A 137 8.47 11.04 13.78
C GLY A 137 7.97 12.01 12.71
N PRO A 138 8.52 11.90 11.50
CA PRO A 138 8.24 12.83 10.41
C PRO A 138 6.85 12.67 9.80
N VAL A 139 6.26 11.48 9.82
CA VAL A 139 4.93 11.21 9.27
C VAL A 139 3.87 11.63 10.28
N THR A 140 3.14 12.69 9.99
CA THR A 140 2.06 13.14 10.87
C THR A 140 0.87 12.19 10.79
N ILE A 141 0.54 11.55 11.90
CA ILE A 141 -0.65 10.70 12.06
C ILE A 141 -1.67 11.46 12.90
N SER A 142 -2.86 11.65 12.36
CA SER A 142 -3.92 12.41 13.03
C SER A 142 -5.27 11.71 12.92
N GLU A 143 -6.21 12.16 13.73
CA GLU A 143 -7.62 11.91 13.50
C GLU A 143 -8.10 12.69 12.27
N GLN A 144 -9.18 12.26 11.67
CA GLN A 144 -9.82 12.99 10.59
C GLN A 144 -10.42 14.30 11.12
N ARG A 145 -10.16 15.42 10.42
CA ARG A 145 -10.56 16.76 10.85
C ARG A 145 -12.05 17.04 10.78
N SER A 146 -12.76 16.35 9.90
CA SER A 146 -14.19 16.62 9.63
C SER A 146 -14.87 15.31 9.21
N PRO A 147 -14.99 14.32 10.13
CA PRO A 147 -15.63 13.05 9.81
C PRO A 147 -17.11 13.28 9.47
N ASN A 148 -17.58 12.52 8.48
CA ASN A 148 -18.94 12.58 7.97
C ASN A 148 -19.96 12.14 9.06
N GLU A 149 -21.20 12.62 8.98
CA GLU A 149 -22.25 12.18 9.92
C GLU A 149 -22.65 10.72 9.67
N ALA A 150 -22.62 10.23 8.42
CA ALA A 150 -22.86 8.83 8.12
C ALA A 150 -21.76 7.93 8.71
N THR A 151 -20.52 8.41 8.77
CA THR A 151 -19.41 7.70 9.43
C THR A 151 -19.66 7.52 10.92
N ARG A 152 -20.19 8.57 11.60
CA ARG A 152 -20.57 8.46 13.01
C ARG A 152 -21.71 7.46 13.21
N ALA A 153 -22.66 7.41 12.28
CA ALA A 153 -23.73 6.42 12.31
C ALA A 153 -23.21 4.98 12.12
N PHE A 154 -22.21 4.79 11.26
CA PHE A 154 -21.54 3.50 11.11
C PHE A 154 -20.84 3.05 12.39
N LEU A 155 -20.09 3.93 13.05
CA LEU A 155 -19.45 3.61 14.33
C LEU A 155 -20.49 3.22 15.40
N ALA A 156 -21.64 3.92 15.45
CA ALA A 156 -22.74 3.57 16.35
C ALA A 156 -23.41 2.22 15.97
N ALA A 157 -23.48 1.89 14.69
CA ALA A 157 -23.96 0.57 14.24
C ALA A 157 -23.00 -0.56 14.65
N CYS A 158 -21.69 -0.34 14.55
CA CYS A 158 -20.69 -1.29 15.03
C CYS A 158 -20.82 -1.55 16.54
N GLU A 159 -21.02 -0.48 17.34
CA GLU A 159 -21.26 -0.59 18.79
C GLU A 159 -22.52 -1.40 19.09
N ALA A 160 -23.62 -1.09 18.39
CA ALA A 160 -24.89 -1.78 18.56
C ALA A 160 -24.83 -3.26 18.13
N ALA A 161 -23.98 -3.60 17.16
CA ALA A 161 -23.68 -4.97 16.74
C ALA A 161 -22.75 -5.72 17.72
N GLY A 162 -22.29 -5.08 18.79
CA GLY A 162 -21.45 -5.71 19.82
C GLY A 162 -19.97 -5.76 19.49
N LEU A 163 -19.49 -5.05 18.45
CA LEU A 163 -18.08 -4.94 18.17
C LEU A 163 -17.36 -4.11 19.25
N THR A 164 -16.13 -4.46 19.55
CA THR A 164 -15.30 -3.73 20.51
C THR A 164 -14.84 -2.39 19.92
N ARG A 165 -15.10 -1.29 20.64
CA ARG A 165 -14.51 -0.01 20.26
C ARG A 165 -13.02 0.01 20.58
N LEU A 166 -12.20 0.34 19.60
CA LEU A 166 -10.76 0.51 19.78
C LEU A 166 -10.47 1.99 20.07
N PRO A 167 -9.90 2.32 21.23
CA PRO A 167 -9.51 3.70 21.54
C PRO A 167 -8.41 4.20 20.61
N GLU A 168 -7.47 3.31 20.27
CA GLU A 168 -6.44 3.52 19.24
C GLU A 168 -6.35 2.28 18.36
N LEU A 169 -6.37 2.45 17.05
CA LEU A 169 -6.01 1.42 16.10
C LEU A 169 -4.49 1.20 16.14
N ASN A 170 -3.98 0.03 15.77
CA ASN A 170 -2.57 -0.37 15.88
C ASN A 170 -2.08 -0.67 17.31
N GLY A 171 -3.00 -0.88 18.24
CA GLY A 171 -2.72 -1.38 19.58
C GLY A 171 -2.40 -2.89 19.60
N PRO A 172 -2.45 -3.51 20.78
CA PRO A 172 -2.16 -4.95 20.93
C PRO A 172 -3.11 -5.87 20.14
N SER A 173 -4.32 -5.40 19.88
CA SER A 173 -5.30 -6.05 19.00
C SER A 173 -6.00 -5.02 18.15
N ASN A 174 -6.23 -5.35 16.88
CA ASN A 174 -7.07 -4.57 15.98
C ASN A 174 -8.51 -5.13 15.86
N GLU A 175 -8.88 -6.16 16.63
CA GLU A 175 -10.22 -6.73 16.57
C GLU A 175 -11.25 -5.78 17.16
N GLY A 176 -12.12 -5.23 16.32
CA GLY A 176 -13.10 -4.23 16.70
C GLY A 176 -13.21 -3.11 15.67
N TYR A 177 -13.71 -1.94 16.09
CA TYR A 177 -13.95 -0.81 15.19
C TYR A 177 -13.31 0.48 15.68
N ALA A 178 -12.95 1.33 14.72
CA ALA A 178 -12.39 2.65 14.99
C ALA A 178 -12.66 3.63 13.84
N GLN A 179 -12.55 4.92 14.16
CA GLN A 179 -12.33 5.92 13.12
C GLN A 179 -10.92 5.74 12.55
N THR A 180 -10.78 5.77 11.23
CA THR A 180 -9.47 5.55 10.58
C THR A 180 -8.47 6.64 10.95
N PRO A 181 -7.32 6.33 11.57
CA PRO A 181 -6.21 7.27 11.70
C PRO A 181 -5.59 7.52 10.32
N VAL A 182 -5.22 8.78 10.07
CA VAL A 182 -4.77 9.19 8.73
C VAL A 182 -3.39 9.86 8.74
N SER A 183 -2.60 9.58 7.71
CA SER A 183 -1.35 10.28 7.44
C SER A 183 -1.62 11.67 6.85
N GLN A 184 -2.13 12.59 7.71
CA GLN A 184 -2.49 13.94 7.35
C GLN A 184 -1.89 14.97 8.32
N ARG A 185 -1.41 16.09 7.77
CA ARG A 185 -0.95 17.25 8.51
C ARG A 185 -1.90 18.42 8.27
N ARG A 186 -2.69 18.80 9.30
CA ARG A 186 -3.63 19.92 9.22
C ARG A 186 -4.60 19.84 8.02
N GLY A 187 -5.15 18.64 7.74
CA GLY A 187 -6.11 18.42 6.66
C GLY A 187 -5.50 18.39 5.26
N ARG A 188 -4.20 18.15 5.14
CA ARG A 188 -3.47 17.85 3.90
C ARG A 188 -2.80 16.50 4.03
N ARG A 189 -2.62 15.81 2.92
CA ARG A 189 -1.78 14.62 2.84
C ARG A 189 -0.40 14.89 3.44
N CYS A 190 0.11 13.94 4.20
CA CYS A 190 1.49 13.86 4.64
C CYS A 190 2.12 12.62 3.99
N SER A 191 2.53 12.74 2.73
CA SER A 191 3.25 11.69 2.00
C SER A 191 4.67 11.53 2.54
N THR A 192 5.37 10.48 2.11
CA THR A 192 6.80 10.32 2.44
C THR A 192 7.68 11.37 1.76
N ALA A 193 7.28 11.90 0.60
CA ALA A 193 7.93 13.06 0.01
C ALA A 193 7.83 14.29 0.94
N ASP A 194 6.63 14.56 1.50
CA ASP A 194 6.43 15.66 2.46
C ASP A 194 7.16 15.42 3.79
N ALA A 195 7.12 14.18 4.30
CA ALA A 195 7.63 13.83 5.62
C ALA A 195 9.16 13.73 5.66
N TYR A 196 9.75 13.08 4.68
CA TYR A 196 11.17 12.73 4.65
C TYR A 196 11.97 13.55 3.63
N LEU A 197 11.55 13.60 2.35
CA LEU A 197 12.38 14.21 1.31
C LEU A 197 12.41 15.73 1.40
N ARG A 198 11.27 16.39 1.64
CA ARG A 198 11.22 17.85 1.68
C ARG A 198 12.22 18.48 2.67
N PRO A 199 12.38 17.98 3.92
CA PRO A 199 13.44 18.43 4.81
C PRO A 199 14.84 17.98 4.37
N ALA A 200 15.00 16.73 3.88
CA ALA A 200 16.30 16.14 3.52
C ALA A 200 16.92 16.75 2.24
N ARG A 201 16.12 17.20 1.27
CA ARG A 201 16.57 17.78 -0.02
C ARG A 201 17.47 19.02 0.13
N LYS A 202 17.53 19.59 1.32
CA LYS A 202 18.44 20.71 1.62
C LYS A 202 19.88 20.26 1.91
N ARG A 203 20.11 18.97 2.09
CA ARG A 203 21.42 18.40 2.37
C ARG A 203 22.23 18.30 1.09
N ALA A 204 23.48 18.76 1.12
CA ALA A 204 24.36 18.77 -0.04
C ALA A 204 24.76 17.36 -0.52
N ASN A 205 24.67 16.38 0.36
CA ASN A 205 25.03 14.98 0.11
C ASN A 205 23.85 14.11 -0.35
N LEU A 206 22.64 14.66 -0.56
CA LEU A 206 21.49 13.96 -1.13
C LEU A 206 21.13 14.56 -2.50
N THR A 207 21.25 13.74 -3.54
CA THR A 207 20.79 14.06 -4.90
C THR A 207 19.50 13.31 -5.19
N VAL A 208 18.44 14.04 -5.57
CA VAL A 208 17.15 13.46 -5.97
C VAL A 208 16.93 13.76 -7.45
N VAL A 209 16.81 12.72 -8.26
CA VAL A 209 16.60 12.81 -9.71
C VAL A 209 15.22 12.26 -10.05
N THR A 210 14.39 13.08 -10.68
CA THR A 210 13.06 12.71 -11.19
C THR A 210 13.11 12.47 -12.70
N GLY A 211 12.17 11.72 -13.25
CA GLY A 211 12.20 11.30 -14.66
C GLY A 211 13.30 10.27 -14.96
N ALA A 212 13.88 9.67 -13.91
CA ALA A 212 14.97 8.71 -14.00
C ALA A 212 14.44 7.26 -13.89
N GLN A 213 13.80 6.78 -14.95
CA GLN A 213 13.38 5.39 -15.01
C GLN A 213 14.61 4.51 -15.22
N VAL A 214 15.02 3.79 -14.16
CA VAL A 214 16.12 2.85 -14.19
C VAL A 214 15.73 1.66 -15.06
N SER A 215 16.64 1.28 -15.97
CA SER A 215 16.45 0.16 -16.91
C SER A 215 17.03 -1.16 -16.39
N ARG A 216 18.11 -1.10 -15.63
CA ARG A 216 18.77 -2.27 -15.02
C ARG A 216 19.76 -1.89 -13.94
N VAL A 217 20.07 -2.86 -13.08
CA VAL A 217 21.24 -2.86 -12.19
C VAL A 217 22.45 -3.37 -12.96
N LEU A 218 23.59 -2.72 -12.81
CA LEU A 218 24.86 -3.15 -13.39
C LEU A 218 25.55 -4.10 -12.41
N ILE A 219 25.66 -5.37 -12.80
CA ILE A 219 26.30 -6.43 -11.99
C ILE A 219 27.57 -6.85 -12.72
N GLU A 220 28.71 -6.68 -12.07
CA GLU A 220 30.03 -7.01 -12.57
C GLU A 220 30.71 -7.94 -11.56
N ASP A 221 31.20 -9.10 -11.99
CA ASP A 221 31.85 -10.11 -11.13
C ASP A 221 31.05 -10.46 -9.86
N GLY A 222 29.73 -10.61 -10.00
CA GLY A 222 28.81 -10.94 -8.88
C GLY A 222 28.51 -9.79 -7.94
N ARG A 223 28.90 -8.54 -8.26
CA ARG A 223 28.68 -7.35 -7.44
C ARG A 223 27.90 -6.29 -8.19
N ALA A 224 26.92 -5.67 -7.54
CA ALA A 224 26.25 -4.48 -8.07
C ALA A 224 27.18 -3.27 -7.99
N THR A 225 27.43 -2.63 -9.15
CA THR A 225 28.35 -1.50 -9.29
C THR A 225 27.63 -0.18 -9.58
N GLY A 226 26.32 -0.23 -9.85
CA GLY A 226 25.51 0.94 -10.16
C GLY A 226 24.23 0.57 -10.89
N VAL A 227 23.61 1.56 -11.50
CA VAL A 227 22.40 1.40 -12.31
C VAL A 227 22.51 2.15 -13.63
N GLU A 228 21.67 1.78 -14.59
CA GLU A 228 21.52 2.48 -15.86
C GLU A 228 20.13 3.11 -15.99
N TYR A 229 20.05 4.36 -16.41
CA TYR A 229 18.81 5.00 -16.84
C TYR A 229 19.08 5.97 -17.99
N GLY A 230 18.19 5.99 -18.99
CA GLY A 230 18.33 6.89 -20.15
C GLY A 230 19.66 6.72 -20.92
N GLY A 231 20.34 5.58 -20.83
CA GLY A 231 21.65 5.32 -21.39
C GLY A 231 22.82 5.88 -20.56
N GLU A 232 22.55 6.46 -19.40
CA GLU A 232 23.56 6.96 -18.47
C GLU A 232 23.80 5.98 -17.31
N ARG A 233 25.05 5.89 -16.85
CA ARG A 233 25.44 5.09 -15.68
C ARG A 233 25.54 5.98 -14.43
N VAL A 234 24.91 5.52 -13.34
CA VAL A 234 25.09 6.07 -11.99
C VAL A 234 25.79 5.00 -11.14
N ALA A 235 27.01 5.26 -10.74
CA ALA A 235 27.82 4.28 -10.01
C ALA A 235 27.54 4.35 -8.50
N ALA A 236 27.53 3.17 -7.87
CA ALA A 236 27.43 3.00 -6.42
C ALA A 236 28.77 2.46 -5.88
N ARG A 237 29.42 3.19 -4.99
CA ARG A 237 30.69 2.75 -4.37
C ARG A 237 30.45 1.69 -3.30
N ARG A 238 29.32 1.78 -2.59
CA ARG A 238 28.97 0.84 -1.50
C ARG A 238 27.85 -0.10 -1.94
N GLU A 239 26.63 0.40 -2.11
CA GLU A 239 25.47 -0.44 -2.44
C GLU A 239 24.48 0.23 -3.38
N VAL A 240 23.80 -0.60 -4.18
CA VAL A 240 22.54 -0.30 -4.87
C VAL A 240 21.39 -0.84 -4.04
N ILE A 241 20.35 -0.01 -3.81
CA ILE A 241 19.16 -0.41 -3.05
C ILE A 241 17.92 -0.24 -3.93
N LEU A 242 17.22 -1.33 -4.21
CA LEU A 242 15.93 -1.30 -4.91
C LEU A 242 14.83 -0.97 -3.89
N SER A 243 14.08 0.09 -4.16
CA SER A 243 12.89 0.53 -3.41
C SER A 243 11.75 0.86 -4.38
N ALA A 244 11.68 0.13 -5.49
CA ALA A 244 10.73 0.37 -6.58
C ALA A 244 9.35 -0.29 -6.35
N GLY A 245 9.14 -0.87 -5.15
CA GLY A 245 7.91 -1.52 -4.74
C GLY A 245 7.73 -2.93 -5.30
N ALA A 246 6.63 -3.58 -4.89
CA ALA A 246 6.37 -4.98 -5.20
C ALA A 246 6.29 -5.31 -6.70
N ILE A 247 6.12 -4.33 -7.56
CA ILE A 247 6.11 -4.52 -9.01
C ILE A 247 7.48 -4.15 -9.61
N GLY A 248 8.01 -2.99 -9.27
CA GLY A 248 9.22 -2.48 -9.90
C GLY A 248 10.52 -3.18 -9.45
N SER A 249 10.62 -3.60 -8.18
CA SER A 249 11.84 -4.24 -7.68
C SER A 249 12.09 -5.62 -8.31
N PRO A 250 11.13 -6.57 -8.35
CA PRO A 250 11.34 -7.83 -9.09
C PRO A 250 11.51 -7.61 -10.60
N HIS A 251 10.80 -6.64 -11.19
CA HIS A 251 10.94 -6.30 -12.60
C HIS A 251 12.38 -5.88 -12.93
N LEU A 252 12.99 -5.00 -12.12
CA LEU A 252 14.38 -4.58 -12.29
C LEU A 252 15.37 -5.72 -12.04
N LEU A 253 15.15 -6.59 -11.06
CA LEU A 253 16.00 -7.77 -10.85
C LEU A 253 16.00 -8.66 -12.08
N MET A 254 14.82 -8.98 -12.62
CA MET A 254 14.71 -9.82 -13.83
C MET A 254 15.35 -9.15 -15.05
N LEU A 255 15.14 -7.86 -15.30
CA LEU A 255 15.79 -7.10 -16.38
C LEU A 255 17.32 -7.04 -16.21
N SER A 256 17.82 -7.22 -14.98
CA SER A 256 19.26 -7.28 -14.67
C SER A 256 19.82 -8.71 -14.73
N GLY A 257 19.04 -9.69 -15.21
CA GLY A 257 19.47 -11.07 -15.33
C GLY A 257 19.39 -11.89 -14.04
N VAL A 258 18.67 -11.40 -13.01
CA VAL A 258 18.46 -12.12 -11.75
C VAL A 258 17.02 -12.65 -11.72
N GLY A 259 16.84 -13.95 -11.92
CA GLY A 259 15.51 -14.54 -12.04
C GLY A 259 15.51 -16.01 -12.43
N ASP A 260 14.36 -16.48 -12.92
CA ASP A 260 14.19 -17.82 -13.49
C ASP A 260 14.89 -17.89 -14.86
N PRO A 261 15.92 -18.75 -15.02
CA PRO A 261 16.75 -18.77 -16.23
C PRO A 261 15.97 -19.16 -17.49
N ASP A 262 14.96 -20.01 -17.37
CA ASP A 262 14.15 -20.43 -18.52
C ASP A 262 13.27 -19.25 -18.98
N HIS A 263 12.62 -18.58 -18.05
CA HIS A 263 11.82 -17.40 -18.36
C HIS A 263 12.68 -16.25 -18.92
N LEU A 264 13.83 -15.95 -18.31
CA LEU A 264 14.73 -14.89 -18.79
C LEU A 264 15.19 -15.17 -20.23
N ARG A 265 15.54 -16.43 -20.55
CA ARG A 265 15.90 -16.85 -21.90
C ARG A 265 14.75 -16.67 -22.91
N GLU A 266 13.51 -17.01 -22.51
CA GLU A 266 12.32 -16.84 -23.36
C GLU A 266 12.10 -15.38 -23.77
N VAL A 267 12.35 -14.43 -22.87
CA VAL A 267 12.19 -12.99 -23.14
C VAL A 267 13.46 -12.30 -23.65
N GLY A 268 14.55 -13.04 -23.85
CA GLY A 268 15.80 -12.53 -24.42
C GLY A 268 16.70 -11.78 -23.43
N VAL A 269 16.57 -12.04 -22.13
CA VAL A 269 17.46 -11.52 -21.08
C VAL A 269 18.52 -12.58 -20.74
N GLU A 270 19.80 -12.18 -20.73
CA GLU A 270 20.89 -13.05 -20.29
C GLU A 270 20.83 -13.29 -18.77
N THR A 271 20.92 -14.55 -18.35
CA THR A 271 20.92 -14.91 -16.93
C THR A 271 22.28 -14.60 -16.31
N VAL A 272 22.31 -13.71 -15.33
CA VAL A 272 23.47 -13.37 -14.50
C VAL A 272 23.48 -14.22 -13.23
N LEU A 273 22.30 -14.42 -12.63
CA LEU A 273 22.13 -15.24 -11.44
C LEU A 273 20.78 -15.97 -11.48
N GLU A 274 20.82 -17.27 -11.31
CA GLU A 274 19.62 -18.08 -11.15
C GLU A 274 18.99 -17.83 -9.77
N ARG A 275 17.79 -17.24 -9.77
CA ARG A 275 16.98 -16.98 -8.59
C ARG A 275 15.49 -17.03 -8.98
N PRO A 276 14.92 -18.23 -9.17
CA PRO A 276 13.60 -18.42 -9.78
C PRO A 276 12.46 -17.84 -8.94
N GLU A 277 12.69 -17.57 -7.66
CA GLU A 277 11.67 -16.98 -6.76
C GLU A 277 11.49 -15.47 -6.95
N VAL A 278 12.33 -14.77 -7.73
CA VAL A 278 12.12 -13.36 -8.08
C VAL A 278 10.82 -13.22 -8.87
N GLY A 279 9.93 -12.38 -8.36
CA GLY A 279 8.61 -12.13 -8.93
C GLY A 279 7.54 -13.10 -8.48
N ARG A 280 7.87 -14.23 -7.84
CA ARG A 280 6.91 -15.17 -7.27
C ARG A 280 6.34 -14.69 -5.93
N HIS A 281 5.37 -15.40 -5.42
CA HIS A 281 4.72 -15.13 -4.12
C HIS A 281 4.04 -13.75 -4.02
N LEU A 282 3.55 -13.24 -5.15
CA LEU A 282 2.76 -12.01 -5.17
C LEU A 282 1.47 -12.21 -4.38
N GLN A 283 1.30 -11.47 -3.31
CA GLN A 283 0.04 -11.39 -2.55
C GLN A 283 -0.53 -9.97 -2.64
N ASP A 284 -1.85 -9.86 -2.63
CA ASP A 284 -2.57 -8.58 -2.58
C ASP A 284 -3.90 -8.77 -1.84
N HIS A 285 -4.42 -7.72 -1.26
CA HIS A 285 -5.73 -7.71 -0.66
C HIS A 285 -6.81 -7.55 -1.72
N LEU A 286 -7.60 -8.60 -1.94
CA LEU A 286 -8.82 -8.53 -2.75
C LEU A 286 -9.94 -7.94 -1.91
N SER A 287 -10.70 -7.02 -2.49
CA SER A 287 -11.81 -6.32 -1.86
C SER A 287 -13.09 -6.47 -2.68
N SER A 288 -14.18 -6.75 -2.01
CA SER A 288 -15.53 -6.61 -2.54
C SER A 288 -16.30 -5.60 -1.68
N GLY A 289 -17.59 -5.36 -1.93
CA GLY A 289 -18.33 -4.43 -1.08
C GLY A 289 -19.78 -4.24 -1.46
N VAL A 290 -20.51 -3.55 -0.61
CA VAL A 290 -21.92 -3.21 -0.81
C VAL A 290 -22.05 -1.70 -0.93
N VAL A 291 -22.64 -1.24 -2.03
CA VAL A 291 -22.91 0.18 -2.27
C VAL A 291 -24.41 0.43 -2.15
N ARG A 292 -24.80 1.40 -1.32
CA ARG A 292 -26.19 1.73 -1.04
C ARG A 292 -26.48 3.19 -1.31
N HIS A 293 -27.67 3.49 -1.83
CA HIS A 293 -28.17 4.86 -1.90
C HIS A 293 -28.19 5.49 -0.51
N CYS A 294 -27.83 6.77 -0.44
CA CYS A 294 -27.98 7.55 0.78
C CYS A 294 -29.14 8.55 0.63
N PRO A 295 -30.28 8.35 1.34
CA PRO A 295 -31.42 9.26 1.24
C PRO A 295 -31.10 10.71 1.64
N LYS A 296 -30.13 10.89 2.53
CA LYS A 296 -29.64 12.21 2.95
C LYS A 296 -28.52 12.71 2.04
N LYS A 297 -28.56 14.00 1.69
CA LYS A 297 -27.53 14.67 0.90
C LYS A 297 -26.31 15.09 1.73
N VAL A 298 -25.68 14.14 2.42
CA VAL A 298 -24.59 14.39 3.37
C VAL A 298 -23.27 13.76 2.97
N THR A 299 -23.26 12.90 1.96
CA THR A 299 -22.08 12.17 1.51
C THR A 299 -21.12 13.06 0.75
N LEU A 300 -19.98 12.51 0.34
CA LEU A 300 -18.95 13.23 -0.43
C LEU A 300 -19.40 13.59 -1.86
N THR A 301 -20.51 13.00 -2.35
CA THR A 301 -21.11 13.37 -3.64
C THR A 301 -21.51 14.85 -3.61
N GLY A 302 -21.09 15.64 -4.61
CA GLY A 302 -21.35 17.08 -4.65
C GLY A 302 -20.52 17.91 -3.66
N ALA A 303 -19.49 17.32 -3.04
CA ALA A 303 -18.58 18.04 -2.14
C ALA A 303 -17.84 19.23 -2.80
N GLU A 304 -17.74 19.26 -4.11
CA GLU A 304 -17.05 20.30 -4.89
C GLU A 304 -17.86 21.62 -5.01
N SER A 305 -18.58 21.99 -3.95
CA SER A 305 -19.31 23.26 -3.89
C SER A 305 -18.39 24.42 -3.49
N LEU A 306 -18.69 25.65 -3.95
CA LEU A 306 -17.92 26.85 -3.58
C LEU A 306 -17.76 27.04 -2.07
N PRO A 307 -18.81 26.84 -1.21
CA PRO A 307 -18.64 26.92 0.24
C PRO A 307 -17.65 25.91 0.81
N ASN A 308 -17.65 24.68 0.30
CA ASN A 308 -16.71 23.65 0.74
C ASN A 308 -15.28 23.93 0.29
N ILE A 309 -15.11 24.45 -0.94
CA ILE A 309 -13.80 24.90 -1.43
C ILE A 309 -13.26 26.03 -0.53
N ALA A 310 -14.07 27.05 -0.27
CA ALA A 310 -13.70 28.16 0.61
C ALA A 310 -13.36 27.67 2.03
N ARG A 311 -14.17 26.77 2.60
CA ARG A 311 -13.95 26.16 3.92
C ARG A 311 -12.62 25.40 3.97
N TYR A 312 -12.29 24.66 2.89
CA TYR A 312 -11.02 23.95 2.80
C TYR A 312 -9.84 24.91 2.65
N LEU A 313 -9.93 25.89 1.77
CA LEU A 313 -8.84 26.83 1.53
C LEU A 313 -8.52 27.69 2.79
N LEU A 314 -9.55 28.17 3.49
CA LEU A 314 -9.39 29.07 4.64
C LEU A 314 -9.10 28.32 5.95
N ALA A 315 -9.77 27.18 6.19
CA ALA A 315 -9.74 26.50 7.47
C ALA A 315 -9.17 25.07 7.42
N ARG A 316 -8.92 24.52 6.24
CA ARG A 316 -8.55 23.10 6.06
C ARG A 316 -9.53 22.17 6.77
N ARG A 317 -10.84 22.40 6.57
CA ARG A 317 -11.95 21.63 7.11
C ARG A 317 -12.98 21.30 6.04
N GLY A 318 -13.90 20.38 6.37
CA GLY A 318 -14.97 19.96 5.47
C GLY A 318 -14.59 18.75 4.63
N PRO A 319 -15.42 18.40 3.62
CA PRO A 319 -15.35 17.14 2.90
C PRO A 319 -14.02 16.93 2.15
N PHE A 320 -13.32 17.98 1.75
CA PHE A 320 -12.01 17.85 1.10
C PHE A 320 -10.91 17.29 2.02
N THR A 321 -11.13 17.25 3.36
CA THR A 321 -10.21 16.61 4.29
C THR A 321 -10.48 15.13 4.50
N SER A 322 -11.55 14.59 3.94
CA SER A 322 -11.87 13.16 3.98
C SER A 322 -10.84 12.35 3.20
N ASN A 323 -10.47 11.20 3.74
CA ASN A 323 -9.68 10.19 3.06
C ASN A 323 -10.55 9.15 2.33
N VAL A 324 -11.85 9.37 2.28
CA VAL A 324 -12.91 8.49 1.77
C VAL A 324 -13.18 7.29 2.70
N GLY A 325 -12.20 6.46 3.02
CA GLY A 325 -12.32 5.34 3.98
C GLY A 325 -12.28 5.84 5.43
N GLU A 326 -13.37 6.45 5.92
CA GLU A 326 -13.37 7.22 7.16
C GLU A 326 -13.43 6.39 8.44
N ALA A 327 -13.92 5.16 8.38
CA ALA A 327 -13.97 4.25 9.53
C ALA A 327 -13.72 2.81 9.08
N VAL A 328 -13.22 2.01 10.01
CA VAL A 328 -12.89 0.59 9.79
C VAL A 328 -13.44 -0.27 10.90
N ALA A 329 -13.72 -1.53 10.58
CA ALA A 329 -13.89 -2.59 11.56
C ALA A 329 -13.11 -3.82 11.12
N PHE A 330 -12.42 -4.46 12.05
CA PHE A 330 -11.66 -5.69 11.85
C PHE A 330 -12.38 -6.83 12.55
N ILE A 331 -12.70 -7.87 11.78
CA ILE A 331 -13.47 -9.02 12.25
C ILE A 331 -12.80 -10.33 11.84
N ARG A 332 -13.16 -11.40 12.50
CA ARG A 332 -12.78 -12.75 12.09
C ARG A 332 -13.90 -13.36 11.26
N SER A 333 -13.53 -13.97 10.13
CA SER A 333 -14.48 -14.77 9.33
C SER A 333 -14.90 -16.05 10.04
N ASP A 334 -14.05 -16.54 10.94
CA ASP A 334 -14.26 -17.72 11.78
C ASP A 334 -13.63 -17.44 13.16
N PRO A 335 -14.33 -17.77 14.28
CA PRO A 335 -13.77 -17.62 15.64
C PRO A 335 -12.44 -18.36 15.85
N ALA A 336 -12.14 -19.39 15.07
CA ALA A 336 -10.87 -20.13 15.12
C ALA A 336 -9.68 -19.36 14.50
N GLN A 337 -9.92 -18.28 13.76
CA GLN A 337 -8.82 -17.45 13.23
C GLN A 337 -8.01 -16.83 14.37
N PRO A 338 -6.67 -16.87 14.32
CA PRO A 338 -5.82 -16.33 15.39
C PRO A 338 -5.91 -14.80 15.53
N ALA A 339 -6.30 -14.12 14.47
CA ALA A 339 -6.43 -12.67 14.39
C ALA A 339 -7.49 -12.31 13.33
N PRO A 340 -8.01 -11.07 13.31
CA PRO A 340 -8.93 -10.62 12.26
C PRO A 340 -8.37 -10.88 10.86
N ASP A 341 -9.16 -11.48 10.00
CA ASP A 341 -8.80 -11.79 8.62
C ASP A 341 -9.68 -11.08 7.59
N LEU A 342 -10.63 -10.27 8.07
CA LEU A 342 -11.45 -9.36 7.27
C LEU A 342 -11.40 -7.94 7.83
N GLU A 343 -11.33 -6.96 6.94
CA GLU A 343 -11.52 -5.54 7.27
C GLU A 343 -12.77 -5.01 6.55
N LEU A 344 -13.58 -4.28 7.28
CA LEU A 344 -14.70 -3.53 6.75
C LEU A 344 -14.31 -2.05 6.68
N ILE A 345 -14.39 -1.44 5.49
CA ILE A 345 -14.06 -0.03 5.27
C ILE A 345 -15.32 0.74 4.93
N PHE A 346 -15.71 1.67 5.79
CA PHE A 346 -16.85 2.54 5.55
C PHE A 346 -16.42 3.82 4.83
N ALA A 347 -17.06 4.06 3.68
CA ALA A 347 -16.89 5.28 2.90
C ALA A 347 -18.23 6.03 2.77
N PRO A 348 -18.32 7.32 3.15
CA PRO A 348 -19.49 8.15 2.93
C PRO A 348 -19.55 8.66 1.48
N ALA A 349 -19.39 7.75 0.53
CA ALA A 349 -19.42 7.97 -0.91
C ALA A 349 -19.77 6.66 -1.62
N PRO A 350 -20.42 6.68 -2.77
CA PRO A 350 -20.47 5.52 -3.65
C PRO A 350 -19.08 5.36 -4.29
N TYR A 351 -18.34 4.35 -3.84
CA TYR A 351 -16.99 4.06 -4.35
C TYR A 351 -17.05 2.87 -5.31
N VAL A 352 -17.22 3.17 -6.59
CA VAL A 352 -17.35 2.18 -7.68
C VAL A 352 -16.25 2.45 -8.70
N ALA A 353 -15.72 1.39 -9.33
CA ALA A 353 -14.67 1.47 -10.35
C ALA A 353 -13.52 2.42 -9.93
N HIS A 354 -12.97 2.21 -8.74
CA HIS A 354 -11.87 3.00 -8.17
C HIS A 354 -12.16 4.51 -8.00
N GLY A 355 -13.43 4.92 -8.05
CA GLY A 355 -13.82 6.34 -8.04
C GLY A 355 -13.52 7.09 -9.34
N LEU A 356 -13.24 6.37 -10.44
CA LEU A 356 -12.99 6.95 -11.78
C LEU A 356 -14.26 7.54 -12.40
N THR A 357 -15.42 7.00 -12.05
CA THR A 357 -16.71 7.55 -12.47
C THR A 357 -17.26 8.44 -11.37
N PRO A 358 -17.39 9.76 -11.60
CA PRO A 358 -17.99 10.66 -10.62
C PRO A 358 -19.43 10.23 -10.29
N PRO A 359 -19.77 10.05 -9.00
CA PRO A 359 -21.11 9.66 -8.62
C PRO A 359 -22.10 10.80 -8.88
N THR A 360 -23.25 10.46 -9.48
CA THR A 360 -24.37 11.39 -9.72
C THR A 360 -25.36 11.44 -8.56
N GLU A 361 -25.35 10.40 -7.71
CA GLU A 361 -26.26 10.23 -6.60
C GLU A 361 -25.51 10.07 -5.28
N HIS A 362 -26.16 10.42 -4.18
CA HIS A 362 -25.60 10.20 -2.85
C HIS A 362 -25.65 8.73 -2.48
N GLY A 363 -24.54 8.20 -2.00
CA GLY A 363 -24.43 6.82 -1.56
C GLY A 363 -23.35 6.64 -0.50
N VAL A 364 -23.36 5.47 0.10
CA VAL A 364 -22.34 4.98 1.03
C VAL A 364 -21.84 3.64 0.55
N THR A 365 -20.59 3.34 0.83
CA THR A 365 -19.97 2.05 0.55
C THR A 365 -19.48 1.40 1.84
N LEU A 366 -19.71 0.12 1.99
CA LEU A 366 -19.05 -0.72 2.97
C LEU A 366 -18.23 -1.77 2.21
N GLY A 367 -16.93 -1.52 2.08
CA GLY A 367 -15.97 -2.43 1.48
C GLY A 367 -15.63 -3.56 2.44
N VAL A 368 -15.42 -4.76 1.89
CA VAL A 368 -14.99 -5.97 2.59
C VAL A 368 -13.66 -6.39 1.99
N VAL A 369 -12.63 -6.43 2.81
CA VAL A 369 -11.25 -6.72 2.41
C VAL A 369 -10.81 -8.05 2.99
N LEU A 370 -10.28 -8.92 2.15
CA LEU A 370 -9.64 -10.16 2.56
C LEU A 370 -8.20 -9.87 3.00
N LEU A 371 -7.95 -9.84 4.32
CA LEU A 371 -6.65 -9.43 4.88
C LEU A 371 -5.60 -10.54 4.87
N ARG A 372 -6.00 -11.79 4.80
CA ARG A 372 -5.09 -12.94 4.83
C ARG A 372 -5.42 -13.90 3.69
N PRO A 373 -5.12 -13.53 2.43
CA PRO A 373 -5.37 -14.41 1.29
C PRO A 373 -4.47 -15.66 1.36
N GLU A 374 -5.04 -16.79 0.99
CA GLU A 374 -4.28 -18.01 0.67
C GLU A 374 -3.73 -17.95 -0.76
N SER A 375 -4.41 -17.18 -1.61
CA SER A 375 -4.01 -16.93 -2.99
C SER A 375 -2.67 -16.22 -3.06
N ALA A 376 -1.81 -16.70 -3.93
CA ALA A 376 -0.55 -16.08 -4.28
C ALA A 376 -0.28 -16.24 -5.78
N GLY A 377 0.33 -15.24 -6.36
CA GLY A 377 0.61 -15.19 -7.78
C GLY A 377 2.06 -14.81 -8.09
N ARG A 378 2.26 -14.12 -9.20
CA ARG A 378 3.60 -13.78 -9.67
C ARG A 378 3.63 -12.54 -10.57
N ILE A 379 4.83 -11.99 -10.70
CA ILE A 379 5.19 -10.99 -11.70
C ILE A 379 6.23 -11.61 -12.63
N THR A 380 6.08 -11.42 -13.94
CA THR A 380 7.04 -11.88 -14.93
C THR A 380 7.32 -10.79 -15.97
N LEU A 381 8.44 -10.89 -16.67
CA LEU A 381 8.72 -10.00 -17.80
C LEU A 381 7.81 -10.34 -18.98
N THR A 382 7.43 -9.33 -19.76
CA THR A 382 6.78 -9.50 -21.06
C THR A 382 7.78 -9.38 -22.22
N SER A 383 8.93 -8.74 -21.99
CA SER A 383 10.03 -8.61 -22.92
C SER A 383 11.30 -8.13 -22.21
N ALA A 384 12.43 -8.08 -22.93
CA ALA A 384 13.67 -7.47 -22.45
C ALA A 384 13.67 -5.92 -22.50
N ASP A 385 12.64 -5.31 -23.05
CA ASP A 385 12.49 -3.85 -23.07
C ASP A 385 12.08 -3.32 -21.69
N PRO A 386 12.91 -2.49 -21.01
CA PRO A 386 12.61 -1.97 -19.69
C PRO A 386 11.41 -1.00 -19.65
N SER A 387 10.93 -0.54 -20.81
CA SER A 387 9.71 0.28 -20.93
C SER A 387 8.42 -0.55 -21.02
N ALA A 388 8.53 -1.84 -21.34
CA ALA A 388 7.40 -2.74 -21.41
C ALA A 388 6.88 -3.05 -19.99
N PRO A 389 5.56 -2.98 -19.72
CA PRO A 389 5.02 -3.33 -18.42
C PRO A 389 5.21 -4.83 -18.15
N PRO A 390 5.48 -5.23 -16.90
CA PRO A 390 5.51 -6.65 -16.55
C PRO A 390 4.10 -7.26 -16.62
N SER A 391 4.03 -8.57 -16.79
CA SER A 391 2.81 -9.33 -16.55
C SER A 391 2.59 -9.46 -15.04
N ILE A 392 1.43 -9.08 -14.57
CA ILE A 392 1.04 -9.08 -13.15
C ILE A 392 -0.11 -10.07 -12.99
N ASP A 393 0.16 -11.19 -12.36
CA ASP A 393 -0.82 -12.23 -12.10
C ASP A 393 -0.92 -12.50 -10.59
N PRO A 394 -1.87 -11.86 -9.88
CA PRO A 394 -2.03 -12.08 -8.45
C PRO A 394 -2.66 -13.42 -8.08
N GLY A 395 -3.24 -14.17 -9.03
CA GLY A 395 -3.87 -15.45 -8.79
C GLY A 395 -5.05 -15.39 -7.83
N TYR A 396 -5.85 -14.31 -7.90
CA TYR A 396 -6.96 -14.09 -6.99
C TYR A 396 -7.93 -15.28 -6.93
N LEU A 397 -8.40 -15.59 -5.71
CA LEU A 397 -9.36 -16.65 -5.39
C LEU A 397 -8.91 -18.06 -5.79
N THR A 398 -7.62 -18.28 -6.04
CA THR A 398 -7.06 -19.63 -6.21
C THR A 398 -6.92 -20.37 -4.88
N GLY A 399 -6.87 -19.66 -3.77
CA GLY A 399 -6.94 -20.21 -2.41
C GLY A 399 -8.37 -20.65 -2.07
N GLU A 400 -8.52 -21.88 -1.56
CA GLU A 400 -9.82 -22.52 -1.36
C GLU A 400 -10.75 -21.74 -0.41
N SER A 401 -10.20 -21.08 0.61
CA SER A 401 -10.99 -20.39 1.62
C SER A 401 -11.32 -18.93 1.28
N ASP A 402 -10.60 -18.31 0.34
CA ASP A 402 -10.65 -16.87 0.08
C ASP A 402 -12.05 -16.39 -0.33
N LEU A 403 -12.68 -17.10 -1.27
CA LEU A 403 -14.03 -16.79 -1.72
C LEU A 403 -15.05 -16.90 -0.57
N ARG A 404 -14.98 -17.97 0.21
CA ARG A 404 -15.89 -18.22 1.34
C ARG A 404 -15.79 -17.12 2.40
N ARG A 405 -14.58 -16.66 2.70
CA ARG A 405 -14.34 -15.55 3.65
C ARG A 405 -14.93 -14.25 3.15
N LEU A 406 -14.76 -13.91 1.86
CA LEU A 406 -15.38 -12.72 1.26
C LEU A 406 -16.90 -12.79 1.26
N VAL A 407 -17.50 -13.95 0.94
CA VAL A 407 -18.96 -14.17 1.03
C VAL A 407 -19.46 -13.96 2.46
N HIS A 408 -18.76 -14.52 3.46
CA HIS A 408 -19.07 -14.27 4.87
C HIS A 408 -19.00 -12.76 5.21
N GLY A 409 -17.94 -12.08 4.79
CA GLY A 409 -17.76 -10.66 5.03
C GLY A 409 -18.84 -9.79 4.39
N LEU A 410 -19.28 -10.12 3.17
CA LEU A 410 -20.39 -9.39 2.50
C LEU A 410 -21.71 -9.57 3.25
N ARG A 411 -22.00 -10.77 3.74
CA ARG A 411 -23.19 -11.04 4.56
C ARG A 411 -23.15 -10.20 5.84
N TYR A 412 -22.04 -10.21 6.54
CA TYR A 412 -21.85 -9.42 7.74
C TYR A 412 -21.96 -7.91 7.47
N ALA A 413 -21.39 -7.43 6.36
CA ALA A 413 -21.47 -6.04 5.96
C ALA A 413 -22.92 -5.60 5.67
N ASP A 414 -23.70 -6.45 4.99
CA ASP A 414 -25.11 -6.17 4.71
C ASP A 414 -25.95 -6.12 5.99
N GLU A 415 -25.75 -7.05 6.93
CA GLU A 415 -26.40 -7.04 8.24
C GLU A 415 -26.08 -5.76 9.00
N LEU A 416 -24.80 -5.35 9.01
CA LEU A 416 -24.37 -4.12 9.69
C LEU A 416 -25.00 -2.86 9.08
N LEU A 417 -25.10 -2.81 7.73
CA LEU A 417 -25.74 -1.70 7.02
C LEU A 417 -27.25 -1.58 7.30
N ARG A 418 -27.92 -2.65 7.72
CA ARG A 418 -29.34 -2.66 8.13
C ARG A 418 -29.54 -2.19 9.57
N GLY A 419 -28.46 -1.93 10.31
CA GLY A 419 -28.50 -1.47 11.70
C GLY A 419 -29.30 -0.17 11.88
N GLU A 420 -29.99 -0.03 13.03
CA GLU A 420 -30.90 1.10 13.32
C GLU A 420 -30.24 2.46 13.14
N ALA A 421 -28.99 2.60 13.59
CA ALA A 421 -28.23 3.85 13.49
C ALA A 421 -27.97 4.28 12.04
N LEU A 422 -27.91 3.34 11.10
CA LEU A 422 -27.66 3.58 9.68
C LEU A 422 -28.93 3.78 8.84
N LYS A 423 -30.11 3.44 9.33
CA LYS A 423 -31.39 3.61 8.59
C LYS A 423 -31.57 4.99 7.91
N PRO A 424 -31.18 6.13 8.53
CA PRO A 424 -31.32 7.42 7.86
C PRO A 424 -30.35 7.64 6.69
N TYR A 425 -29.31 6.82 6.55
CA TYR A 425 -28.19 6.99 5.62
C TYR A 425 -28.07 5.87 4.59
N VAL A 426 -28.79 4.76 4.77
CA VAL A 426 -28.69 3.56 3.93
C VAL A 426 -30.05 3.23 3.37
N GLY A 427 -30.17 3.31 2.05
CA GLY A 427 -31.35 2.95 1.25
C GLY A 427 -31.12 1.66 0.45
N GLU A 428 -31.74 1.60 -0.72
CA GLU A 428 -31.64 0.48 -1.66
C GLU A 428 -30.21 0.30 -2.21
N PRO A 429 -29.84 -0.91 -2.67
CA PRO A 429 -28.58 -1.11 -3.38
C PRO A 429 -28.44 -0.21 -4.60
N MET A 430 -27.23 0.31 -4.83
CA MET A 430 -26.88 1.05 -6.05
C MET A 430 -26.33 0.15 -7.16
N ASP A 431 -25.89 -1.02 -6.82
CA ASP A 431 -25.29 -2.01 -7.71
C ASP A 431 -26.17 -3.29 -7.75
N PRO A 432 -25.81 -4.29 -8.56
CA PRO A 432 -26.57 -5.54 -8.68
C PRO A 432 -26.41 -6.46 -7.46
N TYR A 433 -26.19 -5.92 -6.26
CA TYR A 433 -26.07 -6.72 -5.05
C TYR A 433 -27.37 -7.48 -4.74
N VAL A 434 -27.25 -8.81 -4.57
CA VAL A 434 -28.37 -9.73 -4.52
C VAL A 434 -28.95 -9.99 -3.12
N GLY A 435 -28.34 -9.39 -2.08
CA GLY A 435 -28.72 -9.65 -0.69
C GLY A 435 -27.93 -10.81 -0.06
N PRO A 436 -28.07 -11.02 1.27
CA PRO A 436 -27.19 -11.94 2.03
C PRO A 436 -27.62 -13.41 2.01
N ASP A 437 -28.80 -13.76 1.47
CA ASP A 437 -29.44 -15.05 1.72
C ASP A 437 -29.06 -16.16 0.71
N ASP A 438 -28.34 -15.84 -0.38
CA ASP A 438 -27.94 -16.78 -1.43
C ASP A 438 -26.42 -16.79 -1.59
N ASP A 439 -25.75 -17.83 -1.07
CA ASP A 439 -24.30 -18.00 -1.12
C ASP A 439 -23.76 -18.11 -2.54
N GLU A 440 -24.48 -18.77 -3.46
CA GLU A 440 -24.04 -18.88 -4.85
C GLU A 440 -24.14 -17.53 -5.57
N ALA A 441 -25.20 -16.77 -5.30
CA ALA A 441 -25.34 -15.44 -5.85
C ALA A 441 -24.29 -14.48 -5.29
N LEU A 442 -23.97 -14.55 -3.99
CA LEU A 442 -22.87 -13.80 -3.38
C LEU A 442 -21.52 -14.21 -3.96
N ALA A 443 -21.26 -15.50 -4.18
CA ALA A 443 -20.03 -15.96 -4.82
C ALA A 443 -19.88 -15.43 -6.25
N ARG A 444 -20.96 -15.44 -7.04
CA ARG A 444 -20.97 -14.80 -8.38
C ARG A 444 -20.73 -13.29 -8.28
N TYR A 445 -21.35 -12.64 -7.31
CA TYR A 445 -21.15 -11.20 -7.08
C TYR A 445 -19.69 -10.87 -6.74
N VAL A 446 -19.05 -11.64 -5.85
CA VAL A 446 -17.62 -11.52 -5.52
C VAL A 446 -16.76 -11.63 -6.78
N ARG A 447 -16.97 -12.67 -7.61
CA ARG A 447 -16.19 -12.86 -8.86
C ARG A 447 -16.33 -11.70 -9.81
N ALA A 448 -17.55 -11.21 -10.00
CA ALA A 448 -17.86 -10.14 -10.95
C ALA A 448 -17.45 -8.73 -10.48
N HIS A 449 -17.38 -8.46 -9.16
CA HIS A 449 -17.27 -7.09 -8.64
C HIS A 449 -16.09 -6.86 -7.70
N SER A 450 -15.28 -7.89 -7.38
CA SER A 450 -14.08 -7.66 -6.55
C SER A 450 -13.00 -6.91 -7.32
N GLU A 451 -12.26 -6.09 -6.56
CA GLU A 451 -11.16 -5.26 -7.03
C GLU A 451 -9.99 -5.31 -6.05
N THR A 452 -8.80 -4.91 -6.51
CA THR A 452 -7.64 -4.75 -5.63
C THR A 452 -7.86 -3.67 -4.56
N LEU A 453 -7.32 -3.87 -3.36
CA LEU A 453 -7.14 -2.79 -2.38
C LEU A 453 -5.75 -2.13 -2.50
N TYR A 454 -5.03 -2.39 -3.57
CA TYR A 454 -3.75 -1.73 -3.92
C TYR A 454 -2.57 -2.08 -3.00
N HIS A 455 -2.51 -3.30 -2.47
CA HIS A 455 -1.51 -3.73 -1.47
C HIS A 455 -0.56 -4.84 -1.94
N PRO A 456 -0.05 -4.85 -3.20
CA PRO A 456 0.86 -5.91 -3.64
C PRO A 456 2.12 -6.00 -2.80
N THR A 457 2.54 -7.24 -2.46
CA THR A 457 3.71 -7.57 -1.63
C THR A 457 4.33 -8.91 -2.03
N GLY A 458 5.47 -9.26 -1.44
CA GLY A 458 6.01 -10.62 -1.39
C GLY A 458 6.89 -11.05 -2.56
N THR A 459 6.99 -10.25 -3.60
CA THR A 459 7.66 -10.61 -4.88
C THR A 459 9.18 -10.70 -4.86
N CYS A 460 9.81 -10.30 -3.75
CA CYS A 460 11.23 -10.48 -3.44
C CYS A 460 11.39 -10.95 -1.99
N ARG A 461 10.62 -11.97 -1.61
CA ARG A 461 10.43 -12.46 -0.26
C ARG A 461 11.74 -12.59 0.52
N MET A 462 11.80 -12.05 1.75
CA MET A 462 12.89 -12.29 2.68
C MET A 462 12.70 -13.61 3.42
N GLY A 463 13.82 -14.23 3.82
CA GLY A 463 13.78 -15.45 4.60
C GLY A 463 15.18 -15.98 4.91
N THR A 464 15.21 -17.06 5.70
CA THR A 464 16.43 -17.80 6.03
C THR A 464 16.63 -19.03 5.14
N ASP A 465 15.60 -19.47 4.44
CA ASP A 465 15.60 -20.58 3.51
C ASP A 465 16.29 -20.24 2.19
N ASP A 466 16.63 -21.26 1.40
CA ASP A 466 17.37 -21.09 0.13
C ASP A 466 16.52 -20.46 -0.98
N ASP A 467 15.19 -20.53 -0.88
CA ASP A 467 14.24 -19.96 -1.84
C ASP A 467 14.03 -18.46 -1.62
N ALA A 468 14.43 -17.90 -0.46
CA ALA A 468 14.31 -16.49 -0.21
C ALA A 468 15.13 -15.65 -1.19
N VAL A 469 14.53 -14.61 -1.76
CA VAL A 469 15.20 -13.69 -2.68
C VAL A 469 16.22 -12.83 -1.93
N VAL A 470 15.85 -12.36 -0.74
CA VAL A 470 16.75 -11.59 0.13
C VAL A 470 16.91 -12.26 1.48
N ASP A 471 18.07 -12.03 2.11
CA ASP A 471 18.33 -12.46 3.48
C ASP A 471 17.62 -11.55 4.52
N PRO A 472 17.67 -11.87 5.84
CA PRO A 472 17.08 -11.02 6.89
C PRO A 472 17.67 -9.60 6.94
N ASP A 473 18.86 -9.37 6.40
CA ASP A 473 19.48 -8.05 6.26
C ASP A 473 19.05 -7.34 4.95
N LEU A 474 18.09 -7.92 4.20
CA LEU A 474 17.57 -7.41 2.91
C LEU A 474 18.58 -7.46 1.76
N ARG A 475 19.69 -8.19 1.88
CA ARG A 475 20.67 -8.37 0.79
C ARG A 475 20.13 -9.40 -0.22
N VAL A 476 20.25 -9.09 -1.50
CA VAL A 476 19.91 -10.05 -2.57
C VAL A 476 20.91 -11.20 -2.52
N ARG A 477 20.41 -12.42 -2.33
CA ARG A 477 21.24 -13.60 -2.21
C ARG A 477 21.98 -13.88 -3.52
N GLY A 478 23.31 -13.97 -3.44
CA GLY A 478 24.19 -14.26 -4.57
C GLY A 478 24.64 -13.03 -5.37
N VAL A 479 24.26 -11.82 -4.97
CA VAL A 479 24.81 -10.57 -5.53
C VAL A 479 25.30 -9.67 -4.40
N ASP A 480 26.57 -9.36 -4.40
CA ASP A 480 27.15 -8.42 -3.43
C ASP A 480 26.68 -6.99 -3.71
N ALA A 481 26.60 -6.18 -2.65
CA ALA A 481 26.26 -4.75 -2.73
C ALA A 481 24.91 -4.43 -3.37
N LEU A 482 23.94 -5.36 -3.30
CA LEU A 482 22.58 -5.19 -3.77
C LEU A 482 21.57 -5.54 -2.67
N ARG A 483 20.64 -4.63 -2.41
CA ARG A 483 19.52 -4.88 -1.50
C ARG A 483 18.18 -4.57 -2.16
N VAL A 484 17.12 -5.17 -1.60
CA VAL A 484 15.74 -4.75 -1.83
C VAL A 484 15.16 -4.25 -0.51
N ALA A 485 14.63 -3.04 -0.50
CA ALA A 485 14.09 -2.39 0.70
C ALA A 485 12.76 -1.71 0.40
N ASP A 486 11.72 -2.51 0.21
CA ASP A 486 10.32 -2.13 0.06
C ASP A 486 9.40 -3.33 0.39
N VAL A 487 8.09 -3.20 0.16
CA VAL A 487 7.12 -4.23 0.53
C VAL A 487 7.21 -5.52 -0.29
N SER A 488 8.03 -5.57 -1.34
CA SER A 488 8.30 -6.83 -2.06
C SER A 488 8.99 -7.86 -1.18
N VAL A 489 9.68 -7.42 -0.11
CA VAL A 489 10.42 -8.32 0.78
C VAL A 489 9.56 -9.02 1.82
N LEU A 490 8.29 -8.62 2.00
CA LEU A 490 7.42 -9.22 2.99
C LEU A 490 7.24 -10.72 2.73
N PRO A 491 7.47 -11.61 3.74
CA PRO A 491 7.23 -13.05 3.59
C PRO A 491 5.77 -13.37 3.34
N GLU A 492 4.88 -12.63 3.99
CA GLU A 492 3.44 -12.68 3.84
C GLU A 492 2.83 -11.30 4.06
N ILE A 493 1.71 -11.04 3.38
CA ILE A 493 1.00 -9.77 3.50
C ILE A 493 0.46 -9.57 4.92
N THR A 494 0.56 -8.33 5.43
CA THR A 494 0.10 -7.97 6.76
C THR A 494 -1.41 -7.71 6.82
N ARG A 495 -2.08 -8.03 7.92
CA ARG A 495 -3.50 -7.75 8.18
C ARG A 495 -3.73 -6.25 8.44
N GLY A 496 -3.46 -5.44 7.42
CA GLY A 496 -3.52 -3.99 7.47
C GLY A 496 -3.16 -3.35 6.15
N HIS A 497 -2.65 -2.13 6.18
CA HIS A 497 -2.33 -1.36 4.97
C HIS A 497 -0.82 -1.29 4.76
N THR A 498 -0.34 -1.57 3.55
CA THR A 498 1.08 -1.77 3.24
C THR A 498 1.95 -0.50 3.28
N ASN A 499 1.36 0.70 3.37
CA ASN A 499 2.15 1.94 3.40
C ASN A 499 2.96 2.12 4.69
N ALA A 500 2.37 1.81 5.87
CA ALA A 500 3.10 1.90 7.14
C ALA A 500 4.24 0.86 7.20
N PRO A 501 4.03 -0.44 6.85
CA PRO A 501 5.11 -1.42 6.69
C PRO A 501 6.21 -0.98 5.70
N ALA A 502 5.85 -0.38 4.55
CA ALA A 502 6.84 0.12 3.61
C ALA A 502 7.79 1.16 4.23
N ILE A 503 7.24 2.09 4.99
CA ILE A 503 8.03 3.12 5.68
C ILE A 503 8.89 2.48 6.77
N MET A 504 8.33 1.56 7.54
CA MET A 504 9.06 0.79 8.57
C MET A 504 10.25 0.05 7.96
N ILE A 505 10.07 -0.61 6.81
CA ILE A 505 11.17 -1.28 6.09
C ILE A 505 12.26 -0.28 5.71
N GLY A 506 11.90 0.89 5.18
CA GLY A 506 12.86 1.95 4.84
C GLY A 506 13.65 2.46 6.05
N GLU A 507 12.96 2.64 7.19
CA GLU A 507 13.59 3.03 8.46
C GLU A 507 14.56 1.96 8.98
N ARG A 508 14.15 0.67 8.95
CA ARG A 508 14.96 -0.44 9.39
C ARG A 508 16.14 -0.70 8.45
N ALA A 509 15.91 -0.69 7.13
CA ALA A 509 16.96 -0.87 6.14
C ALA A 509 18.11 0.14 6.32
N ALA A 510 17.79 1.38 6.67
CA ALA A 510 18.82 2.38 6.95
C ALA A 510 19.73 1.97 8.12
N ASP A 511 19.17 1.38 9.18
CA ASP A 511 19.97 0.92 10.31
C ASP A 511 20.79 -0.33 9.97
N LEU A 512 20.19 -1.30 9.23
CA LEU A 512 20.90 -2.48 8.75
C LEU A 512 22.11 -2.12 7.87
N ILE A 513 21.95 -1.11 6.99
CA ILE A 513 23.02 -0.61 6.14
C ILE A 513 24.12 0.06 6.99
N LYS A 514 23.75 0.94 7.94
CA LYS A 514 24.70 1.64 8.81
C LYS A 514 25.49 0.69 9.73
N GLN A 515 24.92 -0.44 10.13
CA GLN A 515 25.58 -1.47 10.97
C GLN A 515 26.52 -2.38 10.17
N GLY A 516 26.26 -2.57 8.89
CA GLY A 516 27.08 -3.41 8.00
C GLY A 516 28.23 -2.68 7.31
N THR A 517 28.39 -1.38 7.56
CA THR A 517 29.47 -0.53 7.07
C THR A 517 30.42 -0.15 8.20
#